data_b2485fa2afa4f8f656652324af50e66f
#
_entry.id   b2485fa2afa4f8f656652324af50e66f
#
_cell.length_a   1.000
_cell.length_b   1.000
_cell.length_c   1.000
_cell.angle_alpha   90.00
_cell.angle_beta   90.00
_cell.angle_gamma   90.00
#
_symmetry.space_group_name_H-M   'P 1'
#
loop_
_entity.id
_entity.type
_entity.pdbx_description
1 polymer ?
#
loop_
_entity_poly.entity_id
_entity_poly.type
_entity_poly.pdbx_seq_one_letter_code
_entity_poly.pdbx_strand_id
1 'polypeptide(L)'
;MPRKPRQLPAQNTLPYLLLTLTALCGEYPISQISRLPGGPAYLESVVTALRRDGLLRTFSKDGLRGLRLTSSAKRLLLADAPEWFSDYLTGSSETNKLKSEISRRLRLHRMAEILTIMHNSDIPAFPWEKVPFPTVCQSTAIPAYYTSREVKEIGPQGTKIRSSRATGILLTDGGIFLTYNTAKAQMKWEYKAELRFKALLQTEGIMPDAEISEIVFGSTMEQLSILMQPDAHSYFLLDGSFPHFYY
;
A
#
# COMPACT_ATOMS: atom_id res chain seq x y z
N MET A 1 -39.11 -11.86 -5.16
CA MET A 1 -38.70 -11.64 -3.75
C MET A 1 -37.94 -10.34 -3.66
N PRO A 2 -38.22 -9.44 -2.72
CA PRO A 2 -37.43 -8.24 -2.51
C PRO A 2 -35.99 -8.67 -2.09
N ARG A 3 -34.98 -8.08 -2.75
CA ARG A 3 -33.58 -8.32 -2.37
C ARG A 3 -33.35 -7.80 -0.94
N LYS A 4 -32.80 -8.63 -0.07
CA LYS A 4 -32.38 -8.16 1.25
C LYS A 4 -31.50 -6.89 1.10
N PRO A 5 -31.70 -5.90 1.99
CA PRO A 5 -30.84 -4.71 1.99
C PRO A 5 -29.38 -5.18 2.16
N ARG A 6 -28.48 -4.61 1.36
CA ARG A 6 -27.04 -4.89 1.48
C ARG A 6 -26.54 -4.28 2.76
N GLN A 7 -25.78 -5.06 3.51
CA GLN A 7 -25.19 -4.64 4.79
C GLN A 7 -23.68 -4.91 4.76
N LEU A 8 -22.92 -4.08 5.48
CA LEU A 8 -21.50 -4.36 5.72
C LEU A 8 -21.34 -5.50 6.71
N PRO A 9 -20.27 -6.29 6.57
CA PRO A 9 -19.81 -7.17 7.64
C PRO A 9 -19.42 -6.35 8.88
N ALA A 10 -19.33 -7.00 10.04
CA ALA A 10 -18.84 -6.36 11.26
C ALA A 10 -17.38 -5.90 11.09
N GLN A 11 -17.01 -4.73 11.64
CA GLN A 11 -15.71 -4.08 11.43
C GLN A 11 -14.51 -4.97 11.77
N ASN A 12 -14.57 -5.72 12.87
CA ASN A 12 -13.46 -6.57 13.32
C ASN A 12 -13.47 -7.96 12.66
N THR A 13 -13.89 -8.06 11.42
CA THR A 13 -13.96 -9.34 10.69
C THR A 13 -13.13 -9.31 9.42
N LEU A 14 -12.65 -10.47 8.99
CA LEU A 14 -11.91 -10.60 7.74
C LEU A 14 -12.68 -10.08 6.51
N PRO A 15 -14.00 -10.30 6.36
CA PRO A 15 -14.75 -9.69 5.26
C PRO A 15 -14.69 -8.16 5.25
N TYR A 16 -14.74 -7.51 6.42
CA TYR A 16 -14.60 -6.05 6.52
C TYR A 16 -13.17 -5.61 6.19
N LEU A 17 -12.15 -6.30 6.72
CA LEU A 17 -10.74 -6.06 6.40
C LEU A 17 -10.49 -6.10 4.88
N LEU A 18 -11.04 -7.11 4.17
CA LEU A 18 -10.89 -7.21 2.72
C LEU A 18 -11.55 -6.05 1.97
N LEU A 19 -12.71 -5.57 2.44
CA LEU A 19 -13.35 -4.37 1.90
C LEU A 19 -12.49 -3.12 2.14
N THR A 20 -11.94 -2.98 3.33
CA THR A 20 -11.03 -1.90 3.74
C THR A 20 -9.78 -1.85 2.86
N LEU A 21 -9.04 -2.96 2.74
CA LEU A 21 -7.86 -3.06 1.88
C LEU A 21 -8.21 -2.73 0.42
N THR A 22 -9.36 -3.20 -0.05
CA THR A 22 -9.83 -2.89 -1.40
C THR A 22 -10.17 -1.41 -1.57
N ALA A 23 -10.72 -0.76 -0.54
CA ALA A 23 -11.01 0.69 -0.53
C ALA A 23 -9.73 1.51 -0.62
N LEU A 24 -8.76 1.23 0.26
CA LEU A 24 -7.49 1.96 0.33
C LEU A 24 -6.67 1.82 -0.95
N CYS A 25 -6.58 0.60 -1.50
CA CYS A 25 -5.81 0.31 -2.70
C CYS A 25 -6.58 0.60 -4.01
N GLY A 26 -7.91 0.59 -3.98
CA GLY A 26 -8.78 0.69 -5.17
C GLY A 26 -8.94 -0.63 -5.94
N GLU A 27 -7.97 -1.52 -5.90
CA GLU A 27 -8.02 -2.88 -6.42
C GLU A 27 -7.14 -3.80 -5.58
N TYR A 28 -7.71 -4.86 -5.03
CA TYR A 28 -6.98 -5.86 -4.25
C TYR A 28 -6.67 -7.09 -5.12
N PRO A 29 -5.40 -7.50 -5.28
CA PRO A 29 -5.02 -8.61 -6.15
C PRO A 29 -5.52 -9.96 -5.59
N ILE A 30 -6.09 -10.80 -6.44
CA ILE A 30 -6.56 -12.14 -6.05
C ILE A 30 -5.40 -12.99 -5.53
N SER A 31 -4.20 -12.82 -6.06
CA SER A 31 -3.00 -13.53 -5.61
C SER A 31 -2.60 -13.25 -4.16
N GLN A 32 -3.05 -12.16 -3.58
CA GLN A 32 -2.73 -11.79 -2.19
C GLN A 32 -3.77 -12.29 -1.17
N ILE A 33 -4.88 -12.86 -1.62
CA ILE A 33 -5.95 -13.34 -0.72
C ILE A 33 -5.41 -14.42 0.23
N SER A 34 -4.55 -15.32 -0.26
CA SER A 34 -3.96 -16.39 0.56
C SER A 34 -3.02 -15.90 1.66
N ARG A 35 -2.63 -14.62 1.64
CA ARG A 35 -1.81 -14.00 2.69
C ARG A 35 -2.65 -13.37 3.81
N LEU A 36 -3.96 -13.28 3.63
CA LEU A 36 -4.86 -12.82 4.68
C LEU A 36 -5.04 -13.92 5.75
N PRO A 37 -5.36 -13.55 7.00
CA PRO A 37 -5.56 -14.50 8.07
C PRO A 37 -6.72 -15.46 7.76
N GLY A 38 -6.51 -16.74 7.98
CA GLY A 38 -7.50 -17.80 7.76
C GLY A 38 -7.06 -18.86 6.74
N GLY A 39 -7.74 -20.00 6.77
CA GLY A 39 -7.48 -21.09 5.83
C GLY A 39 -8.04 -20.84 4.43
N PRO A 40 -7.51 -21.51 3.39
CA PRO A 40 -7.91 -21.28 1.99
C PRO A 40 -9.42 -21.37 1.74
N ALA A 41 -10.08 -22.39 2.28
CA ALA A 41 -11.53 -22.60 2.12
C ALA A 41 -12.34 -21.46 2.76
N TYR A 42 -11.92 -20.95 3.91
CA TYR A 42 -12.56 -19.81 4.54
C TYR A 42 -12.38 -18.54 3.72
N LEU A 43 -11.18 -18.26 3.24
CA LEU A 43 -10.87 -17.11 2.38
C LEU A 43 -11.71 -17.13 1.09
N GLU A 44 -11.84 -18.29 0.45
CA GLU A 44 -12.69 -18.45 -0.74
C GLU A 44 -14.16 -18.20 -0.41
N SER A 45 -14.64 -18.71 0.73
CA SER A 45 -16.01 -18.48 1.19
C SER A 45 -16.30 -17.00 1.43
N VAL A 46 -15.36 -16.26 2.03
CA VAL A 46 -15.46 -14.81 2.27
C VAL A 46 -15.57 -14.04 0.95
N VAL A 47 -14.69 -14.30 0.00
CA VAL A 47 -14.72 -13.65 -1.32
C VAL A 47 -16.03 -13.96 -2.05
N THR A 48 -16.46 -15.21 -2.00
CA THR A 48 -17.72 -15.65 -2.64
C THR A 48 -18.93 -14.97 -2.00
N ALA A 49 -19.00 -14.89 -0.68
CA ALA A 49 -20.07 -14.20 0.04
C ALA A 49 -20.09 -12.70 -0.31
N LEU A 50 -18.98 -12.00 -0.24
CA LEU A 50 -18.90 -10.56 -0.58
C LEU A 50 -19.30 -10.27 -2.03
N ARG A 51 -19.00 -11.19 -2.96
CA ARG A 51 -19.42 -11.08 -4.35
C ARG A 51 -20.92 -11.35 -4.51
N ARG A 52 -21.44 -12.39 -3.87
CA ARG A 52 -22.87 -12.73 -3.86
C ARG A 52 -23.72 -11.59 -3.28
N ASP A 53 -23.22 -10.97 -2.21
CA ASP A 53 -23.89 -9.85 -1.53
C ASP A 53 -23.70 -8.53 -2.29
N GLY A 54 -22.96 -8.55 -3.41
CA GLY A 54 -22.78 -7.43 -4.31
C GLY A 54 -21.93 -6.31 -3.70
N LEU A 55 -21.01 -6.64 -2.79
CA LEU A 55 -20.04 -5.72 -2.19
C LEU A 55 -18.73 -5.69 -2.97
N LEU A 56 -18.27 -6.83 -3.49
CA LEU A 56 -17.09 -6.95 -4.34
C LEU A 56 -17.46 -7.42 -5.75
N ARG A 57 -16.60 -7.05 -6.70
CA ARG A 57 -16.62 -7.61 -8.06
C ARG A 57 -15.19 -7.95 -8.48
N THR A 58 -15.04 -9.02 -9.27
CA THR A 58 -13.76 -9.32 -9.92
C THR A 58 -13.58 -8.41 -11.12
N PHE A 59 -12.36 -7.89 -11.29
CA PHE A 59 -11.93 -7.17 -12.49
C PHE A 59 -10.71 -7.86 -13.09
N SER A 60 -10.84 -8.31 -14.34
CA SER A 60 -9.78 -9.01 -15.09
C SER A 60 -9.50 -8.26 -16.37
N LYS A 61 -8.25 -7.90 -16.60
CA LYS A 61 -7.77 -7.27 -17.83
C LYS A 61 -6.24 -7.42 -17.92
N ASP A 62 -5.72 -7.65 -19.10
CA ASP A 62 -4.28 -7.73 -19.41
C ASP A 62 -3.53 -8.71 -18.47
N GLY A 63 -4.13 -9.88 -18.21
CA GLY A 63 -3.57 -10.92 -17.35
C GLY A 63 -3.65 -10.63 -15.85
N LEU A 64 -4.02 -9.42 -15.43
CA LEU A 64 -4.19 -9.07 -14.02
C LEU A 64 -5.63 -9.33 -13.56
N ARG A 65 -5.74 -9.96 -12.38
CA ARG A 65 -7.03 -10.21 -11.71
C ARG A 65 -7.03 -9.59 -10.32
N GLY A 66 -8.03 -8.76 -10.06
CA GLY A 66 -8.21 -8.11 -8.76
C GLY A 66 -9.67 -7.98 -8.35
N LEU A 67 -9.88 -7.70 -7.09
CA LEU A 67 -11.18 -7.38 -6.51
C LEU A 67 -11.34 -5.86 -6.46
N ARG A 68 -12.52 -5.38 -6.82
CA ARG A 68 -12.90 -3.97 -6.71
C ARG A 68 -14.22 -3.84 -5.96
N LEU A 69 -14.36 -2.76 -5.21
CA LEU A 69 -15.61 -2.41 -4.57
C LEU A 69 -16.70 -2.13 -5.63
N THR A 70 -17.92 -2.53 -5.33
CA THR A 70 -19.10 -2.07 -6.06
C THR A 70 -19.51 -0.66 -5.61
N SER A 71 -20.32 0.04 -6.38
CA SER A 71 -20.87 1.35 -5.98
C SER A 71 -21.70 1.26 -4.69
N SER A 72 -22.33 0.11 -4.42
CA SER A 72 -23.07 -0.12 -3.18
C SER A 72 -22.14 -0.23 -1.98
N ALA A 73 -21.05 -1.01 -2.11
CA ALA A 73 -20.07 -1.14 -1.04
C ALA A 73 -19.43 0.20 -0.69
N LYS A 74 -19.08 1.01 -1.68
CA LYS A 74 -18.52 2.35 -1.46
C LYS A 74 -19.45 3.25 -0.66
N ARG A 75 -20.75 3.28 -1.05
CA ARG A 75 -21.74 4.07 -0.31
C ARG A 75 -21.90 3.60 1.13
N LEU A 76 -21.89 2.29 1.34
CA LEU A 76 -22.00 1.72 2.68
C LEU A 76 -20.76 2.05 3.53
N LEU A 77 -19.55 1.91 3.00
CA LEU A 77 -18.32 2.26 3.72
C LEU A 77 -18.26 3.76 4.03
N LEU A 78 -18.66 4.62 3.08
CA LEU A 78 -18.72 6.07 3.30
C LEU A 78 -19.79 6.47 4.33
N ALA A 79 -20.85 5.69 4.48
CA ALA A 79 -21.88 5.93 5.49
C ALA A 79 -21.48 5.39 6.87
N ASP A 80 -20.66 4.32 6.90
CA ASP A 80 -20.20 3.66 8.12
C ASP A 80 -19.05 4.43 8.81
N ALA A 81 -18.05 4.85 8.02
CA ALA A 81 -16.88 5.59 8.52
C ALA A 81 -16.40 6.61 7.47
N PRO A 82 -17.09 7.74 7.31
CA PRO A 82 -16.75 8.76 6.31
C PRO A 82 -15.35 9.34 6.52
N GLU A 83 -14.92 9.51 7.76
CA GLU A 83 -13.59 10.01 8.14
C GLU A 83 -12.44 9.08 7.65
N TRP A 84 -12.71 7.79 7.49
CA TRP A 84 -11.72 6.81 7.02
C TRP A 84 -11.68 6.71 5.51
N PHE A 85 -12.82 6.82 4.85
CA PHE A 85 -12.94 6.43 3.45
C PHE A 85 -13.14 7.59 2.47
N SER A 86 -13.47 8.80 2.92
CA SER A 86 -13.75 9.93 2.01
C SER A 86 -12.60 10.18 1.03
N ASP A 87 -11.36 10.23 1.52
CA ASP A 87 -10.19 10.50 0.69
C ASP A 87 -9.90 9.41 -0.33
N TYR A 88 -10.37 8.20 -0.09
CA TYR A 88 -10.09 7.03 -0.92
C TYR A 88 -11.21 6.70 -1.90
N LEU A 89 -12.45 6.97 -1.55
CA LEU A 89 -13.63 6.55 -2.29
C LEU A 89 -14.39 7.68 -2.98
N THR A 90 -13.89 8.92 -2.91
CA THR A 90 -14.52 10.08 -3.55
C THR A 90 -13.57 10.83 -4.49
N GLY A 91 -14.15 11.63 -5.38
CA GLY A 91 -13.44 12.60 -6.22
C GLY A 91 -12.49 12.01 -7.26
N SER A 92 -11.51 12.82 -7.64
CA SER A 92 -10.52 12.48 -8.66
C SER A 92 -9.59 11.34 -8.24
N SER A 93 -9.38 11.18 -6.94
CA SER A 93 -8.54 10.12 -6.38
C SER A 93 -9.12 8.74 -6.69
N GLU A 94 -10.40 8.54 -6.46
CA GLU A 94 -11.10 7.31 -6.81
C GLU A 94 -11.10 7.07 -8.32
N THR A 95 -11.49 8.08 -9.12
CA THR A 95 -11.51 7.98 -10.57
C THR A 95 -10.15 7.56 -11.12
N ASN A 96 -9.07 8.10 -10.57
CA ASN A 96 -7.73 7.73 -10.96
C ASN A 96 -7.37 6.28 -10.59
N LYS A 97 -7.78 5.79 -9.43
CA LYS A 97 -7.54 4.39 -9.03
C LYS A 97 -8.26 3.39 -9.93
N LEU A 98 -9.45 3.72 -10.40
CA LEU A 98 -10.27 2.82 -11.20
C LEU A 98 -9.84 2.72 -12.67
N LYS A 99 -8.89 3.54 -13.13
CA LYS A 99 -8.35 3.41 -14.49
C LYS A 99 -7.77 2.03 -14.72
N SER A 100 -8.01 1.49 -15.91
CA SER A 100 -7.67 0.11 -16.26
C SER A 100 -6.28 -0.07 -16.89
N GLU A 101 -5.46 0.97 -16.90
CA GLU A 101 -4.08 0.90 -17.40
C GLU A 101 -3.25 -0.07 -16.56
N ILE A 102 -2.52 -0.96 -17.22
CA ILE A 102 -1.76 -2.03 -16.58
C ILE A 102 -0.72 -1.50 -15.57
N SER A 103 0.02 -0.47 -15.94
CA SER A 103 1.03 0.15 -15.07
C SER A 103 0.44 0.68 -13.77
N ARG A 104 -0.76 1.26 -13.85
CA ARG A 104 -1.49 1.76 -12.68
C ARG A 104 -2.00 0.62 -11.82
N ARG A 105 -2.61 -0.41 -12.42
CA ARG A 105 -3.09 -1.58 -11.70
C ARG A 105 -1.97 -2.31 -10.97
N LEU A 106 -0.81 -2.49 -11.63
CA LEU A 106 0.38 -3.06 -10.98
C LEU A 106 0.81 -2.25 -9.76
N ARG A 107 0.73 -0.92 -9.81
CA ARG A 107 1.02 -0.06 -8.65
C ARG A 107 0.02 -0.29 -7.50
N LEU A 108 -1.27 -0.40 -7.81
CA LEU A 108 -2.29 -0.69 -6.79
C LEU A 108 -2.08 -2.07 -6.15
N HIS A 109 -1.74 -3.08 -6.98
CA HIS A 109 -1.45 -4.43 -6.49
C HIS A 109 -0.24 -4.46 -5.56
N ARG A 110 0.85 -3.73 -5.90
CA ARG A 110 2.02 -3.59 -5.04
C ARG A 110 1.69 -2.92 -3.71
N MET A 111 0.88 -1.87 -3.76
CA MET A 111 0.42 -1.20 -2.54
C MET A 111 -0.41 -2.14 -1.66
N ALA A 112 -1.32 -2.91 -2.27
CA ALA A 112 -2.13 -3.88 -1.54
C ALA A 112 -1.28 -4.96 -0.87
N GLU A 113 -0.23 -5.42 -1.55
CA GLU A 113 0.72 -6.39 -1.00
C GLU A 113 1.43 -5.85 0.24
N ILE A 114 1.99 -4.65 0.16
CA ILE A 114 2.68 -4.03 1.30
C ILE A 114 1.72 -3.79 2.46
N LEU A 115 0.53 -3.24 2.21
CA LEU A 115 -0.46 -3.04 3.28
C LEU A 115 -0.87 -4.36 3.95
N THR A 116 -0.94 -5.45 3.19
CA THR A 116 -1.21 -6.78 3.75
C THR A 116 -0.05 -7.26 4.62
N ILE A 117 1.19 -7.06 4.18
CA ILE A 117 2.39 -7.40 4.97
C ILE A 117 2.41 -6.61 6.26
N MET A 118 2.25 -5.29 6.21
CA MET A 118 2.26 -4.43 7.39
C MET A 118 1.17 -4.84 8.39
N HIS A 119 -0.05 -5.07 7.90
CA HIS A 119 -1.15 -5.53 8.74
C HIS A 119 -0.85 -6.89 9.42
N ASN A 120 -0.31 -7.86 8.67
CA ASN A 120 0.05 -9.18 9.23
C ASN A 120 1.23 -9.13 10.21
N SER A 121 2.00 -8.04 10.19
CA SER A 121 3.12 -7.79 11.11
C SER A 121 2.73 -6.89 12.29
N ASP A 122 1.45 -6.66 12.49
CA ASP A 122 0.89 -5.77 13.53
C ASP A 122 1.47 -4.34 13.46
N ILE A 123 1.84 -3.89 12.25
CA ILE A 123 2.33 -2.53 12.02
C ILE A 123 1.14 -1.65 11.62
N PRO A 124 0.82 -0.59 12.38
CA PRO A 124 -0.21 0.39 12.03
C PRO A 124 -0.01 0.94 10.62
N ALA A 125 -0.93 0.59 9.72
CA ALA A 125 -0.85 0.95 8.31
C ALA A 125 -2.11 1.67 7.82
N PHE A 126 -3.24 1.52 8.51
CA PHE A 126 -4.47 2.20 8.16
C PHE A 126 -4.50 3.62 8.72
N PRO A 127 -5.14 4.59 8.03
CA PRO A 127 -5.12 5.99 8.46
C PRO A 127 -5.63 6.25 9.87
N TRP A 128 -6.54 5.43 10.36
CA TRP A 128 -7.13 5.56 11.71
C TRP A 128 -6.35 4.85 12.83
N GLU A 129 -5.30 4.09 12.48
CA GLU A 129 -4.44 3.37 13.44
C GLU A 129 -3.21 4.19 13.83
N LYS A 130 -2.96 5.29 13.17
CA LYS A 130 -1.72 6.07 13.30
C LYS A 130 -1.98 7.57 13.24
N VAL A 131 -1.00 8.33 13.70
CA VAL A 131 -1.04 9.80 13.62
C VAL A 131 -0.91 10.24 12.16
N PRO A 132 -1.70 11.21 11.69
CA PRO A 132 -1.56 11.74 10.34
C PRO A 132 -0.14 12.24 10.05
N PHE A 133 0.38 11.89 8.89
CA PHE A 133 1.60 12.47 8.36
C PHE A 133 1.32 13.89 7.83
N PRO A 134 2.06 14.94 8.16
CA PRO A 134 3.41 15.02 8.75
C PRO A 134 3.45 15.28 10.28
N THR A 135 2.35 15.25 11.01
CA THR A 135 2.33 15.51 12.46
C THR A 135 3.04 14.42 13.28
N VAL A 136 3.49 13.37 12.62
CA VAL A 136 4.22 12.25 13.26
C VAL A 136 5.50 12.68 13.98
N CYS A 137 6.13 13.78 13.57
CA CYS A 137 7.32 14.32 14.25
C CYS A 137 7.04 14.78 15.71
N GLN A 138 5.77 14.97 16.07
CA GLN A 138 5.32 15.35 17.41
C GLN A 138 4.76 14.16 18.21
N SER A 139 4.75 12.97 17.61
CA SER A 139 4.13 11.78 18.18
C SER A 139 5.16 10.66 18.37
N THR A 140 5.01 9.94 19.47
CA THR A 140 5.78 8.74 19.79
C THR A 140 5.13 7.44 19.31
N ALA A 141 4.08 7.53 18.48
CA ALA A 141 3.35 6.36 17.98
C ALA A 141 4.11 5.69 16.81
N ILE A 142 5.15 4.95 17.12
CA ILE A 142 5.92 4.09 16.22
C ILE A 142 5.96 2.68 16.79
N PRO A 143 6.01 1.61 15.92
CA PRO A 143 6.16 1.70 14.46
C PRO A 143 4.89 2.13 13.73
N ALA A 144 5.02 2.72 12.53
CA ALA A 144 3.90 3.05 11.67
C ALA A 144 4.31 3.08 10.18
N TYR A 145 3.45 2.57 9.31
CA TYR A 145 3.66 2.60 7.87
C TYR A 145 2.80 3.67 7.20
N TYR A 146 3.41 4.53 6.41
CA TYR A 146 2.76 5.59 5.62
C TYR A 146 2.91 5.31 4.13
N THR A 147 1.82 5.25 3.43
CA THR A 147 1.81 5.04 1.98
C THR A 147 2.42 6.23 1.24
N SER A 148 2.92 6.00 0.03
CA SER A 148 3.42 7.08 -0.84
C SER A 148 2.37 8.16 -1.14
N ARG A 149 1.09 7.87 -0.92
CA ARG A 149 0.02 8.85 -1.02
C ARG A 149 0.02 9.80 0.18
N GLU A 150 0.13 9.25 1.39
CA GLU A 150 0.18 10.05 2.62
C GLU A 150 1.44 10.91 2.68
N VAL A 151 2.58 10.35 2.29
CA VAL A 151 3.84 11.09 2.14
C VAL A 151 3.73 12.27 1.15
N LYS A 152 2.90 12.15 0.13
CA LYS A 152 2.67 13.22 -0.85
C LYS A 152 2.05 14.48 -0.21
N GLU A 153 1.31 14.34 0.87
CA GLU A 153 0.64 15.47 1.54
C GLU A 153 1.66 16.46 2.19
N ILE A 154 2.94 16.07 2.32
CA ILE A 154 4.01 16.96 2.83
C ILE A 154 4.28 18.16 1.86
N GLY A 155 3.75 18.12 0.65
CA GLY A 155 3.88 19.23 -0.29
C GLY A 155 4.50 18.85 -1.64
N PRO A 156 4.95 19.86 -2.45
CA PRO A 156 5.39 19.64 -3.82
C PRO A 156 6.53 18.64 -3.99
N GLN A 157 7.43 18.54 -3.02
CA GLN A 157 8.54 17.58 -3.06
C GLN A 157 8.04 16.14 -2.88
N GLY A 158 7.05 15.91 -2.01
CA GLY A 158 6.40 14.62 -1.85
C GLY A 158 5.72 14.12 -3.13
N THR A 159 5.27 15.04 -3.99
CA THR A 159 4.71 14.69 -5.30
C THR A 159 5.74 14.04 -6.23
N LYS A 160 7.02 14.42 -6.13
CA LYS A 160 8.11 13.86 -6.93
C LYS A 160 8.51 12.46 -6.45
N ILE A 161 8.38 12.17 -5.15
CA ILE A 161 8.58 10.83 -4.58
C ILE A 161 7.53 9.85 -5.13
N ARG A 162 6.31 10.31 -5.37
CA ARG A 162 5.24 9.50 -5.97
C ARG A 162 5.57 8.98 -7.37
N SER A 163 6.41 9.65 -8.14
CA SER A 163 6.85 9.15 -9.46
C SER A 163 7.83 8.01 -9.34
N SER A 164 8.50 7.88 -8.19
CA SER A 164 9.35 6.75 -7.85
C SER A 164 8.54 5.46 -7.64
N ARG A 165 9.22 4.34 -7.58
CA ARG A 165 8.60 3.05 -7.27
C ARG A 165 8.44 2.81 -5.77
N ALA A 166 8.75 3.79 -4.95
CA ALA A 166 8.51 3.75 -3.53
C ALA A 166 7.01 3.54 -3.25
N THR A 167 6.70 2.58 -2.42
CA THR A 167 5.34 2.28 -1.98
C THR A 167 4.94 3.12 -0.78
N GLY A 168 5.92 3.52 0.03
CA GLY A 168 5.73 4.35 1.22
C GLY A 168 6.97 4.39 2.09
N ILE A 169 6.78 4.68 3.35
CA ILE A 169 7.80 4.68 4.40
C ILE A 169 7.31 3.92 5.62
N LEU A 170 8.22 3.24 6.26
CA LEU A 170 8.04 2.64 7.57
C LEU A 170 8.88 3.44 8.58
N LEU A 171 8.22 3.98 9.58
CA LEU A 171 8.88 4.62 10.73
C LEU A 171 8.99 3.62 11.86
N THR A 172 10.17 3.51 12.46
CA THR A 172 10.45 2.65 13.62
C THR A 172 11.36 3.35 14.61
N ASP A 173 11.53 2.80 15.79
CA ASP A 173 12.50 3.29 16.78
C ASP A 173 13.94 3.26 16.23
N GLY A 174 14.23 2.30 15.33
CA GLY A 174 15.55 2.12 14.71
C GLY A 174 15.82 3.01 13.50
N GLY A 175 14.84 3.79 13.03
CA GLY A 175 15.03 4.66 11.87
C GLY A 175 13.85 4.71 10.91
N ILE A 176 14.10 5.26 9.74
CA ILE A 176 13.15 5.46 8.65
C ILE A 176 13.50 4.53 7.49
N PHE A 177 12.54 3.73 7.06
CA PHE A 177 12.75 2.82 5.94
C PHE A 177 11.86 3.22 4.76
N LEU A 178 12.50 3.56 3.64
CA LEU A 178 11.82 3.64 2.34
C LEU A 178 11.43 2.24 1.89
N THR A 179 10.20 2.05 1.48
CA THR A 179 9.72 0.75 1.04
C THR A 179 9.54 0.71 -0.47
N TYR A 180 10.11 -0.31 -1.09
CA TYR A 180 9.98 -0.58 -2.52
C TYR A 180 9.36 -1.96 -2.74
N ASN A 181 8.44 -2.07 -3.70
CA ASN A 181 7.95 -3.36 -4.16
C ASN A 181 8.27 -3.53 -5.64
N THR A 182 9.24 -4.36 -5.95
CA THR A 182 9.69 -4.61 -7.31
C THR A 182 8.74 -5.52 -8.08
N ALA A 183 7.93 -6.31 -7.38
CA ALA A 183 7.10 -7.37 -7.95
C ALA A 183 7.94 -8.28 -8.88
N LYS A 184 7.50 -8.44 -10.15
CA LYS A 184 8.22 -9.24 -11.16
C LYS A 184 9.05 -8.37 -12.12
N ALA A 185 9.04 -7.06 -11.97
CA ALA A 185 9.72 -6.16 -12.90
C ALA A 185 11.10 -5.77 -12.37
N GLN A 186 12.07 -5.64 -13.26
CA GLN A 186 13.32 -4.97 -12.93
C GLN A 186 13.02 -3.54 -12.50
N MET A 187 13.61 -3.12 -11.40
CA MET A 187 13.48 -1.78 -10.88
C MET A 187 14.60 -0.90 -11.44
N LYS A 188 14.25 0.23 -11.99
CA LYS A 188 15.20 1.33 -12.10
C LYS A 188 15.23 2.03 -10.76
N TRP A 189 16.40 2.04 -10.16
CA TRP A 189 16.62 2.72 -8.90
C TRP A 189 16.56 4.24 -9.12
N GLU A 190 15.85 4.93 -8.28
CA GLU A 190 15.71 6.38 -8.40
C GLU A 190 16.45 7.09 -7.26
N TYR A 191 17.77 6.97 -7.22
CA TYR A 191 18.65 7.65 -6.28
C TYR A 191 18.30 9.13 -6.03
N LYS A 192 17.94 9.85 -7.10
CA LYS A 192 17.47 11.24 -6.97
C LYS A 192 16.17 11.36 -6.17
N ALA A 193 15.30 10.36 -6.20
CA ALA A 193 14.08 10.35 -5.40
C ALA A 193 14.39 10.13 -3.91
N GLU A 194 15.35 9.27 -3.60
CA GLU A 194 15.82 8.99 -2.24
C GLU A 194 16.47 10.22 -1.61
N LEU A 195 17.41 10.87 -2.32
CA LEU A 195 18.02 12.11 -1.86
C LEU A 195 16.99 13.22 -1.60
N ARG A 196 15.99 13.36 -2.48
CA ARG A 196 14.92 14.34 -2.31
C ARG A 196 14.06 14.00 -1.10
N PHE A 197 13.82 12.72 -0.87
CA PHE A 197 13.06 12.28 0.27
C PHE A 197 13.79 12.55 1.58
N LYS A 198 15.09 12.22 1.63
CA LYS A 198 15.95 12.57 2.77
C LYS A 198 15.93 14.07 3.06
N ALA A 199 16.13 14.88 2.04
CA ALA A 199 16.08 16.34 2.18
C ALA A 199 14.70 16.82 2.66
N LEU A 200 13.62 16.21 2.19
CA LEU A 200 12.26 16.53 2.64
C LEU A 200 12.06 16.22 4.11
N LEU A 201 12.43 15.03 4.58
CA LEU A 201 12.32 14.64 5.98
C LEU A 201 13.13 15.56 6.90
N GLN A 202 14.35 15.91 6.48
CA GLN A 202 15.20 16.86 7.21
C GLN A 202 14.60 18.26 7.27
N THR A 203 14.05 18.75 6.16
CA THR A 203 13.42 20.09 6.09
C THR A 203 12.18 20.16 6.96
N GLU A 204 11.36 19.10 6.98
CA GLU A 204 10.14 19.02 7.77
C GLU A 204 10.40 18.66 9.24
N GLY A 205 11.65 18.38 9.61
CA GLY A 205 12.04 17.98 10.97
C GLY A 205 11.44 16.63 11.41
N ILE A 206 11.15 15.76 10.45
CA ILE A 206 10.62 14.43 10.74
C ILE A 206 11.79 13.50 11.08
N MET A 207 11.93 13.16 12.36
CA MET A 207 13.01 12.32 12.88
C MET A 207 14.38 12.72 12.29
N PRO A 208 14.85 13.96 12.50
CA PRO A 208 16.01 14.53 11.80
C PRO A 208 17.29 13.74 12.03
N ASP A 209 17.42 13.07 13.15
CA ASP A 209 18.59 12.28 13.54
C ASP A 209 18.45 10.79 13.19
N ALA A 210 17.31 10.38 12.59
CA ALA A 210 17.09 8.99 12.26
C ALA A 210 17.92 8.55 11.06
N GLU A 211 18.44 7.33 11.13
CA GLU A 211 19.04 6.67 9.99
C GLU A 211 17.98 6.35 8.94
N ILE A 212 18.33 6.59 7.68
CA ILE A 212 17.44 6.26 6.55
C ILE A 212 18.00 5.03 5.85
N SER A 213 17.14 4.04 5.70
CA SER A 213 17.43 2.77 5.03
C SER A 213 16.31 2.42 4.04
N GLU A 214 16.47 1.39 3.25
CA GLU A 214 15.45 0.89 2.34
C GLU A 214 15.08 -0.56 2.64
N ILE A 215 13.80 -0.88 2.45
CA ILE A 215 13.30 -2.25 2.40
C ILE A 215 12.76 -2.53 1.01
N VAL A 216 13.34 -3.53 0.36
CA VAL A 216 12.96 -3.95 -0.99
C VAL A 216 12.19 -5.26 -0.92
N PHE A 217 10.92 -5.23 -1.29
CA PHE A 217 10.07 -6.40 -1.39
C PHE A 217 10.12 -6.98 -2.80
N GLY A 218 10.46 -8.24 -2.93
CA GLY A 218 10.49 -8.98 -4.19
C GLY A 218 9.46 -10.12 -4.23
N SER A 219 9.20 -10.63 -5.43
CA SER A 219 8.27 -11.76 -5.60
C SER A 219 8.95 -13.12 -5.38
N THR A 220 10.28 -13.20 -5.55
CA THR A 220 11.08 -14.42 -5.40
C THR A 220 12.48 -14.08 -4.93
N MET A 221 13.11 -15.03 -4.22
CA MET A 221 14.52 -14.90 -3.82
C MET A 221 15.47 -14.77 -5.02
N GLU A 222 15.16 -15.42 -6.13
CA GLU A 222 15.94 -15.29 -7.36
C GLU A 222 15.95 -13.86 -7.86
N GLN A 223 14.79 -13.21 -7.91
CA GLN A 223 14.68 -11.81 -8.28
C GLN A 223 15.48 -10.89 -7.34
N LEU A 224 15.37 -11.10 -6.04
CA LEU A 224 16.12 -10.32 -5.06
C LEU A 224 17.62 -10.55 -5.20
N SER A 225 18.05 -11.80 -5.41
CA SER A 225 19.47 -12.15 -5.64
C SER A 225 20.05 -11.42 -6.85
N ILE A 226 19.27 -11.30 -7.95
CA ILE A 226 19.69 -10.53 -9.13
C ILE A 226 19.85 -9.04 -8.77
N LEU A 227 18.95 -8.49 -7.98
CA LEU A 227 19.02 -7.09 -7.54
C LEU A 227 20.21 -6.81 -6.61
N MET A 228 20.64 -7.81 -5.86
CA MET A 228 21.79 -7.72 -4.93
C MET A 228 23.14 -7.84 -5.63
N GLN A 229 23.22 -8.28 -6.89
CA GLN A 229 24.48 -8.43 -7.60
C GLN A 229 25.04 -7.07 -8.04
N PRO A 230 26.28 -6.70 -7.63
CA PRO A 230 26.86 -5.41 -7.95
C PRO A 230 26.99 -5.13 -9.45
N ASP A 231 27.19 -6.17 -10.25
CA ASP A 231 27.47 -6.05 -11.68
C ASP A 231 26.20 -6.03 -12.56
N ALA A 232 25.05 -6.33 -11.97
CA ALA A 232 23.83 -6.47 -12.75
C ALA A 232 23.37 -5.15 -13.38
N HIS A 233 23.61 -4.02 -12.72
CA HIS A 233 23.31 -2.69 -13.24
C HIS A 233 24.08 -1.64 -12.48
N SER A 234 24.84 -0.79 -13.17
CA SER A 234 25.52 0.39 -12.63
C SER A 234 24.59 1.40 -11.93
N TYR A 235 23.30 1.14 -11.92
CA TYR A 235 22.28 1.94 -11.23
C TYR A 235 22.01 1.51 -9.79
N PHE A 236 22.50 0.34 -9.36
CA PHE A 236 22.36 -0.19 -7.99
C PHE A 236 23.62 0.01 -7.14
N LEU A 237 24.70 0.37 -7.76
CA LEU A 237 25.86 0.91 -7.05
C LEU A 237 25.52 2.33 -6.63
N LEU A 238 24.55 2.43 -5.77
CA LEU A 238 24.38 3.60 -4.96
C LEU A 238 25.60 3.65 -4.07
N ASP A 239 26.35 4.69 -4.18
CA ASP A 239 27.53 5.06 -3.40
C ASP A 239 27.32 4.94 -1.88
N GLY A 240 26.88 3.79 -1.39
CA GLY A 240 26.71 3.49 0.02
C GLY A 240 25.89 4.50 0.82
N SER A 241 25.02 5.29 0.15
CA SER A 241 24.30 6.34 0.84
C SER A 241 23.19 5.82 1.77
N PHE A 242 22.64 4.62 1.48
CA PHE A 242 21.65 4.00 2.34
C PHE A 242 21.81 2.48 2.40
N PRO A 243 21.68 1.87 3.60
CA PRO A 243 21.60 0.42 3.72
C PRO A 243 20.33 -0.13 3.06
N HIS A 244 20.44 -1.23 2.31
CA HIS A 244 19.33 -1.90 1.65
C HIS A 244 19.05 -3.24 2.31
N PHE A 245 17.78 -3.46 2.70
CA PHE A 245 17.28 -4.72 3.22
C PHE A 245 16.35 -5.35 2.18
N TYR A 246 16.49 -6.64 1.94
CA TYR A 246 15.72 -7.39 0.95
C TYR A 246 14.81 -8.41 1.63
N TYR A 247 13.53 -8.39 1.28
CA TYR A 247 12.49 -9.21 1.90
C TYR A 247 11.59 -9.91 0.85
#